data_8c5528ae5b02e35f14f6afbfa0e2cd90
#
_entry.id   8c5528ae5b02e35f14f6afbfa0e2cd90
#
_cell.length_a   1.000
_cell.length_b   1.000
_cell.length_c   1.000
_cell.angle_alpha   90.00
_cell.angle_beta   90.00
_cell.angle_gamma   90.00
#
_symmetry.space_group_name_H-M   'P 1'
#
loop_
_entity.id
_entity.type
_entity.pdbx_description
1 polymer ?
#
loop_
_entity_poly.entity_id
_entity_poly.type
_entity_poly.pdbx_seq_one_letter_code
_entity_poly.pdbx_strand_id
1 'polypeptide(L)'
;MDASEKHTRFGGPSVFLTWDERYQNTWEGEVREPASFLKENISKLPKGKALDLAMGVGQNAIFLAENGYEVVGIDSSQVAVEKAKAYTEEKGVSIKTIKADLSTYTLPEKEYDVILNFYFLERGLIPKIKKALKRGGIVVFETYTMEHQKFDKPFNPNYLLQENELLLSFIDFKVIFYQEGVVESDGKKKAIASLLAEKVR
;
A
#
# COMPACT_ATOMS: atom_id res chain seq x y z
N MET A 1 12.01 9.81 -23.47
CA MET A 1 11.72 8.41 -23.17
C MET A 1 10.84 8.42 -21.95
N ASP A 2 9.58 8.05 -22.14
CA ASP A 2 8.51 8.20 -21.15
C ASP A 2 8.70 7.17 -20.03
N ALA A 3 8.68 7.63 -18.77
CA ALA A 3 8.87 6.80 -17.57
C ALA A 3 7.66 5.89 -17.26
N SER A 4 6.60 5.92 -18.09
CA SER A 4 5.36 5.17 -17.90
C SER A 4 5.46 3.66 -18.18
N GLU A 5 6.56 3.19 -18.80
CA GLU A 5 6.67 1.81 -19.27
C GLU A 5 7.23 0.78 -18.26
N LYS A 6 7.58 1.16 -17.04
CA LYS A 6 8.39 0.27 -16.16
C LYS A 6 7.64 -0.58 -15.13
N HIS A 7 6.32 -0.50 -15.00
CA HIS A 7 5.64 -1.14 -13.86
C HIS A 7 4.56 -2.15 -14.25
N THR A 8 4.96 -3.29 -14.83
CA THR A 8 4.04 -4.42 -15.03
C THR A 8 4.24 -5.49 -13.97
N ARG A 9 3.25 -5.72 -13.11
CA ARG A 9 3.27 -6.76 -12.05
C ARG A 9 3.13 -8.19 -12.57
N PHE A 10 2.71 -8.41 -13.84
CA PHE A 10 2.39 -9.73 -14.36
C PHE A 10 3.23 -10.06 -15.60
N GLY A 11 4.06 -11.11 -15.51
CA GLY A 11 4.81 -11.66 -16.61
C GLY A 11 3.94 -12.59 -17.47
N GLY A 12 3.78 -12.27 -18.76
CA GLY A 12 3.20 -13.12 -19.80
C GLY A 12 3.28 -12.38 -21.12
N PRO A 13 3.44 -13.04 -22.29
CA PRO A 13 3.54 -12.39 -23.59
C PRO A 13 2.16 -11.99 -24.07
N SER A 14 1.62 -10.89 -23.56
CA SER A 14 0.51 -10.18 -24.20
C SER A 14 0.17 -8.91 -23.43
N VAL A 15 0.31 -7.77 -24.10
CA VAL A 15 -0.25 -6.47 -23.74
C VAL A 15 0.10 -6.01 -22.32
N PHE A 16 1.17 -5.25 -22.22
CA PHE A 16 1.51 -4.53 -20.99
C PHE A 16 0.47 -3.44 -20.74
N LEU A 17 -0.60 -3.77 -20.02
CA LEU A 17 -1.59 -2.80 -19.60
C LEU A 17 -0.95 -1.83 -18.61
N THR A 18 -1.11 -0.54 -18.86
CA THR A 18 -0.82 0.51 -17.89
C THR A 18 -1.69 0.35 -16.65
N TRP A 19 -1.35 0.99 -15.53
CA TRP A 19 -2.21 1.00 -14.35
C TRP A 19 -3.59 1.61 -14.66
N ASP A 20 -3.65 2.64 -15.51
CA ASP A 20 -4.92 3.24 -15.94
C ASP A 20 -5.82 2.22 -16.65
N GLU A 21 -5.29 1.48 -17.63
CA GLU A 21 -6.04 0.43 -18.33
C GLU A 21 -6.51 -0.69 -17.39
N ARG A 22 -5.70 -1.05 -16.38
CA ARG A 22 -6.11 -2.03 -15.38
C ARG A 22 -7.28 -1.53 -14.54
N TYR A 23 -7.20 -0.29 -14.05
CA TYR A 23 -8.28 0.29 -13.26
C TYR A 23 -9.53 0.58 -14.10
N GLN A 24 -9.41 0.80 -15.41
CA GLN A 24 -10.56 0.88 -16.31
C GLN A 24 -11.28 -0.47 -16.48
N ASN A 25 -10.52 -1.55 -16.72
CA ASN A 25 -11.06 -2.83 -17.15
C ASN A 25 -11.47 -3.79 -16.02
N THR A 26 -10.94 -3.64 -14.81
CA THR A 26 -11.12 -4.63 -13.72
C THR A 26 -11.95 -4.13 -12.55
N TRP A 27 -12.46 -2.89 -12.60
CA TRP A 27 -12.91 -2.22 -11.37
C TRP A 27 -14.24 -1.48 -11.52
N GLU A 28 -15.11 -1.89 -12.43
CA GLU A 28 -16.47 -1.35 -12.52
C GLU A 28 -17.34 -1.97 -11.40
N GLY A 29 -17.77 -1.12 -10.45
CA GLY A 29 -18.85 -1.44 -9.52
C GLY A 29 -18.47 -2.22 -8.24
N GLU A 30 -17.23 -2.60 -8.00
CA GLU A 30 -16.84 -3.25 -6.75
C GLU A 30 -16.38 -2.24 -5.69
N VAL A 31 -17.20 -2.04 -4.67
CA VAL A 31 -16.76 -1.42 -3.40
C VAL A 31 -15.80 -2.41 -2.74
N ARG A 32 -14.53 -2.09 -2.71
CA ARG A 32 -13.54 -2.96 -2.08
C ARG A 32 -13.52 -2.78 -0.56
N GLU A 33 -13.49 -3.91 0.11
CA GLU A 33 -13.20 -3.94 1.53
C GLU A 33 -11.76 -3.46 1.81
N PRO A 34 -11.56 -2.70 2.88
CA PRO A 34 -10.20 -2.38 3.33
C PRO A 34 -9.46 -3.67 3.73
N ALA A 35 -8.15 -3.63 3.68
CA ALA A 35 -7.31 -4.77 4.03
C ALA A 35 -7.63 -5.28 5.44
N SER A 36 -7.82 -6.60 5.59
CA SER A 36 -8.13 -7.22 6.89
C SER A 36 -7.09 -6.88 7.94
N PHE A 37 -5.80 -6.91 7.57
CA PHE A 37 -4.72 -6.54 8.45
C PHE A 37 -4.83 -5.10 8.98
N LEU A 38 -5.30 -4.15 8.16
CA LEU A 38 -5.57 -2.79 8.62
C LEU A 38 -6.76 -2.75 9.58
N LYS A 39 -7.88 -3.41 9.24
CA LYS A 39 -9.07 -3.46 10.11
C LYS A 39 -8.75 -4.02 11.49
N GLU A 40 -8.01 -5.10 11.56
CA GLU A 40 -7.64 -5.80 12.79
C GLU A 40 -6.71 -4.97 13.70
N ASN A 41 -5.95 -4.04 13.10
CA ASN A 41 -4.94 -3.28 13.83
C ASN A 41 -5.28 -1.80 14.00
N ILE A 42 -6.43 -1.32 13.53
CA ILE A 42 -6.80 0.10 13.58
C ILE A 42 -6.75 0.70 14.99
N SER A 43 -7.10 -0.08 16.02
CA SER A 43 -7.08 0.35 17.41
C SER A 43 -5.67 0.59 17.99
N LYS A 44 -4.63 0.07 17.32
CA LYS A 44 -3.22 0.25 17.72
C LYS A 44 -2.58 1.47 17.08
N LEU A 45 -3.24 2.07 16.07
CA LEU A 45 -2.68 3.19 15.31
C LEU A 45 -2.91 4.53 16.02
N PRO A 46 -1.89 5.39 16.12
CA PRO A 46 -2.05 6.74 16.66
C PRO A 46 -3.00 7.55 15.76
N LYS A 47 -3.89 8.32 16.36
CA LYS A 47 -4.74 9.24 15.61
C LYS A 47 -3.91 10.41 15.06
N GLY A 48 -4.34 10.95 13.94
CA GLY A 48 -3.70 12.09 13.29
C GLY A 48 -3.68 11.98 11.78
N LYS A 49 -2.54 12.35 11.19
CA LYS A 49 -2.36 12.39 9.73
C LYS A 49 -1.85 11.06 9.19
N ALA A 50 -2.56 10.52 8.23
CA ALA A 50 -2.22 9.26 7.60
C ALA A 50 -1.88 9.42 6.11
N LEU A 51 -0.98 8.56 5.62
CA LEU A 51 -0.60 8.47 4.22
C LEU A 51 -0.88 7.05 3.72
N ASP A 52 -1.60 6.94 2.60
CA ASP A 52 -1.81 5.67 1.88
C ASP A 52 -0.99 5.68 0.58
N LEU A 53 0.04 4.84 0.52
CA LEU A 53 0.97 4.74 -0.61
C LEU A 53 0.47 3.71 -1.61
N ALA A 54 0.44 4.08 -2.90
CA ALA A 54 -0.18 3.28 -3.96
C ALA A 54 -1.62 2.90 -3.60
N MET A 55 -2.42 3.92 -3.22
CA MET A 55 -3.74 3.75 -2.61
C MET A 55 -4.75 3.04 -3.50
N GLY A 56 -4.50 2.95 -4.82
CA GLY A 56 -5.46 2.43 -5.79
C GLY A 56 -6.75 3.25 -5.77
N VAL A 57 -7.89 2.57 -5.67
CA VAL A 57 -9.21 3.22 -5.59
C VAL A 57 -9.57 3.72 -4.18
N GLY A 58 -8.61 3.66 -3.24
CA GLY A 58 -8.70 4.35 -1.95
C GLY A 58 -9.43 3.61 -0.83
N GLN A 59 -9.70 2.30 -0.93
CA GLN A 59 -10.45 1.57 0.09
C GLN A 59 -9.83 1.67 1.50
N ASN A 60 -8.51 1.60 1.62
CA ASN A 60 -7.82 1.76 2.91
C ASN A 60 -7.82 3.21 3.39
N ALA A 61 -7.61 4.16 2.47
CA ALA A 61 -7.66 5.58 2.75
C ALA A 61 -9.05 6.02 3.25
N ILE A 62 -10.12 5.55 2.59
CA ILE A 62 -11.51 5.82 3.00
C ILE A 62 -11.78 5.25 4.38
N PHE A 63 -11.38 3.99 4.64
CA PHE A 63 -11.53 3.36 5.94
C PHE A 63 -10.84 4.17 7.05
N LEU A 64 -9.63 4.67 6.82
CA LEU A 64 -8.96 5.55 7.79
C LEU A 64 -9.74 6.86 7.99
N ALA A 65 -10.25 7.49 6.91
CA ALA A 65 -11.03 8.72 7.01
C ALA A 65 -12.34 8.51 7.80
N GLU A 66 -13.06 7.40 7.58
CA GLU A 66 -14.23 7.00 8.37
C GLU A 66 -13.88 6.81 9.85
N ASN A 67 -12.65 6.44 10.16
CA ASN A 67 -12.13 6.30 11.52
C ASN A 67 -11.47 7.58 12.07
N GLY A 68 -11.67 8.74 11.43
CA GLY A 68 -11.29 10.06 11.93
C GLY A 68 -9.82 10.44 11.73
N TYR A 69 -9.15 9.87 10.74
CA TYR A 69 -7.81 10.31 10.32
C TYR A 69 -7.91 11.41 9.26
N GLU A 70 -6.93 12.34 9.26
CA GLU A 70 -6.65 13.21 8.13
C GLU A 70 -5.83 12.42 7.10
N VAL A 71 -6.42 12.08 5.96
CA VAL A 71 -5.81 11.14 5.02
C VAL A 71 -5.30 11.80 3.76
N VAL A 72 -4.07 11.45 3.38
CA VAL A 72 -3.49 11.70 2.06
C VAL A 72 -3.31 10.36 1.36
N GLY A 73 -3.81 10.23 0.14
CA GLY A 73 -3.60 9.05 -0.70
C GLY A 73 -2.81 9.39 -1.96
N ILE A 74 -1.84 8.58 -2.30
CA ILE A 74 -1.00 8.77 -3.50
C ILE A 74 -1.12 7.55 -4.40
N ASP A 75 -1.37 7.79 -5.70
CA ASP A 75 -1.30 6.75 -6.73
C ASP A 75 -0.76 7.32 -8.04
N SER A 76 -0.14 6.49 -8.87
CA SER A 76 0.36 6.88 -10.19
C SER A 76 -0.73 6.88 -11.26
N SER A 77 -1.81 6.13 -11.06
CA SER A 77 -2.94 6.03 -11.98
C SER A 77 -3.91 7.19 -11.81
N GLN A 78 -4.16 7.91 -12.89
CA GLN A 78 -5.19 8.95 -12.92
C GLN A 78 -6.58 8.36 -12.69
N VAL A 79 -6.86 7.22 -13.31
CA VAL A 79 -8.14 6.51 -13.19
C VAL A 79 -8.40 6.06 -11.76
N ALA A 80 -7.37 5.53 -11.07
CA ALA A 80 -7.48 5.15 -9.66
C ALA A 80 -7.79 6.36 -8.77
N VAL A 81 -7.09 7.47 -8.98
CA VAL A 81 -7.30 8.73 -8.23
C VAL A 81 -8.71 9.28 -8.44
N GLU A 82 -9.24 9.24 -9.66
CA GLU A 82 -10.62 9.70 -9.96
C GLU A 82 -11.66 8.80 -9.29
N LYS A 83 -11.49 7.47 -9.35
CA LYS A 83 -12.35 6.51 -8.66
C LYS A 83 -12.31 6.70 -7.14
N ALA A 84 -11.10 6.91 -6.57
CA ALA A 84 -10.96 7.19 -5.14
C ALA A 84 -11.72 8.44 -4.72
N LYS A 85 -11.69 9.52 -5.51
CA LYS A 85 -12.49 10.72 -5.26
C LYS A 85 -13.98 10.44 -5.27
N ALA A 86 -14.48 9.72 -6.30
CA ALA A 86 -15.89 9.37 -6.39
C ALA A 86 -16.36 8.54 -5.18
N TYR A 87 -15.59 7.55 -4.77
CA TYR A 87 -15.92 6.74 -3.58
C TYR A 87 -15.84 7.55 -2.28
N THR A 88 -14.94 8.51 -2.19
CA THR A 88 -14.85 9.44 -1.05
C THR A 88 -16.13 10.27 -0.92
N GLU A 89 -16.63 10.80 -2.04
CA GLU A 89 -17.90 11.54 -2.10
C GLU A 89 -19.09 10.67 -1.73
N GLU A 90 -19.18 9.44 -2.27
CA GLU A 90 -20.22 8.47 -1.97
C GLU A 90 -20.26 8.12 -0.48
N LYS A 91 -19.10 7.97 0.17
CA LYS A 91 -18.96 7.66 1.59
C LYS A 91 -19.11 8.88 2.51
N GLY A 92 -19.20 10.09 1.96
CA GLY A 92 -19.33 11.32 2.74
C GLY A 92 -18.10 11.63 3.60
N VAL A 93 -16.92 11.16 3.20
CA VAL A 93 -15.64 11.44 3.89
C VAL A 93 -14.75 12.31 3.01
N SER A 94 -13.63 12.79 3.53
CA SER A 94 -12.66 13.60 2.78
C SER A 94 -11.27 12.99 2.87
N ILE A 95 -10.65 12.78 1.70
CA ILE A 95 -9.24 12.42 1.57
C ILE A 95 -8.56 13.35 0.57
N LYS A 96 -7.32 13.73 0.83
CA LYS A 96 -6.49 14.45 -0.14
C LYS A 96 -5.85 13.43 -1.07
N THR A 97 -6.19 13.45 -2.35
CA THR A 97 -5.61 12.57 -3.35
C THR A 97 -4.50 13.26 -4.15
N ILE A 98 -3.42 12.55 -4.42
CA ILE A 98 -2.27 13.04 -5.20
C ILE A 98 -1.97 12.02 -6.30
N LYS A 99 -1.96 12.47 -7.57
CA LYS A 99 -1.40 11.68 -8.65
C LYS A 99 0.11 11.88 -8.69
N ALA A 100 0.88 10.85 -8.40
CA ALA A 100 2.35 10.90 -8.45
C ALA A 100 2.97 9.51 -8.61
N ASP A 101 4.14 9.47 -9.25
CA ASP A 101 4.99 8.28 -9.26
C ASP A 101 5.84 8.25 -7.98
N LEU A 102 5.60 7.27 -7.13
CA LEU A 102 6.27 7.10 -5.84
C LEU A 102 7.79 6.85 -5.97
N SER A 103 8.27 6.38 -7.12
CA SER A 103 9.70 6.21 -7.35
C SER A 103 10.45 7.54 -7.33
N THR A 104 9.81 8.59 -7.86
CA THR A 104 10.38 9.95 -7.97
C THR A 104 9.81 10.94 -6.96
N TYR A 105 8.64 10.65 -6.39
CA TYR A 105 7.96 11.58 -5.47
C TYR A 105 8.74 11.74 -4.16
N THR A 106 8.82 12.98 -3.70
CA THR A 106 9.45 13.31 -2.41
C THR A 106 8.39 13.37 -1.33
N LEU A 107 8.48 12.45 -0.36
CA LEU A 107 7.63 12.49 0.82
C LEU A 107 8.11 13.57 1.79
N PRO A 108 7.22 14.38 2.37
CA PRO A 108 7.59 15.33 3.42
C PRO A 108 8.07 14.58 4.67
N GLU A 109 9.14 15.08 5.31
CA GLU A 109 9.71 14.44 6.49
C GLU A 109 8.89 14.76 7.75
N LYS A 110 8.77 13.79 8.66
CA LYS A 110 8.13 13.95 9.99
C LYS A 110 6.69 14.51 9.90
N GLU A 111 5.95 14.09 8.91
CA GLU A 111 4.62 14.64 8.61
C GLU A 111 3.48 13.72 9.05
N TYR A 112 3.70 12.40 9.04
CA TYR A 112 2.63 11.42 9.21
C TYR A 112 2.72 10.66 10.53
N ASP A 113 1.54 10.45 11.13
CA ASP A 113 1.36 9.60 12.29
C ASP A 113 1.19 8.13 11.89
N VAL A 114 0.62 7.88 10.70
CA VAL A 114 0.46 6.54 10.12
C VAL A 114 0.85 6.56 8.65
N ILE A 115 1.58 5.54 8.20
CA ILE A 115 1.81 5.30 6.77
C ILE A 115 1.38 3.88 6.44
N LEU A 116 0.51 3.74 5.44
CA LEU A 116 0.06 2.47 4.87
C LEU A 116 0.84 2.17 3.59
N ASN A 117 1.19 0.89 3.41
CA ASN A 117 1.69 0.35 2.16
C ASN A 117 1.17 -1.07 1.97
N PHE A 118 0.19 -1.25 1.07
CA PHE A 118 -0.44 -2.53 0.80
C PHE A 118 -0.19 -2.98 -0.64
N TYR A 119 0.34 -4.19 -0.80
CA TYR A 119 0.55 -4.86 -2.09
C TYR A 119 1.33 -4.03 -3.12
N PHE A 120 2.22 -3.17 -2.63
CA PHE A 120 3.15 -2.38 -3.41
C PHE A 120 4.56 -2.53 -2.83
N LEU A 121 5.56 -2.78 -3.67
CA LEU A 121 6.95 -2.88 -3.24
C LEU A 121 7.85 -2.03 -4.15
N GLU A 122 8.36 -0.97 -3.58
CA GLU A 122 9.45 -0.15 -4.12
C GLU A 122 10.48 0.05 -2.99
N ARG A 123 11.62 -0.65 -3.11
CA ARG A 123 12.63 -0.67 -2.04
C ARG A 123 13.21 0.69 -1.72
N GLY A 124 13.36 1.55 -2.75
CA GLY A 124 13.80 2.93 -2.59
C GLY A 124 12.85 3.81 -1.80
N LEU A 125 11.59 3.37 -1.63
CA LEU A 125 10.59 4.10 -0.86
C LEU A 125 10.72 3.85 0.66
N ILE A 126 11.28 2.73 1.09
CA ILE A 126 11.40 2.37 2.52
C ILE A 126 12.15 3.44 3.33
N PRO A 127 13.32 3.94 2.90
CA PRO A 127 13.99 5.05 3.60
C PRO A 127 13.15 6.34 3.62
N LYS A 128 12.38 6.63 2.56
CA LYS A 128 11.49 7.79 2.50
C LYS A 128 10.33 7.65 3.50
N ILE A 129 9.73 6.46 3.62
CA ILE A 129 8.69 6.13 4.61
C ILE A 129 9.20 6.39 6.02
N LYS A 130 10.38 5.87 6.34
CA LYS A 130 11.00 6.07 7.66
C LYS A 130 11.21 7.54 8.02
N LYS A 131 11.64 8.36 7.06
CA LYS A 131 11.81 9.81 7.26
C LYS A 131 10.48 10.54 7.38
N ALA A 132 9.47 10.15 6.61
CA ALA A 132 8.16 10.78 6.57
C ALA A 132 7.33 10.55 7.84
N LEU A 133 7.57 9.45 8.56
CA LEU A 133 6.93 9.19 9.85
C LEU A 133 7.45 10.14 10.93
N LYS A 134 6.53 10.64 11.75
CA LYS A 134 6.84 11.30 13.03
C LYS A 134 7.42 10.28 14.01
N ARG A 135 8.07 10.75 15.07
CA ARG A 135 8.40 9.90 16.24
C ARG A 135 7.10 9.42 16.88
N GLY A 136 7.01 8.13 17.21
CA GLY A 136 5.76 7.48 17.65
C GLY A 136 4.80 7.13 16.51
N GLY A 137 5.12 7.53 15.28
CA GLY A 137 4.32 7.16 14.11
C GLY A 137 4.52 5.70 13.73
N ILE A 138 3.49 5.10 13.12
CA ILE A 138 3.43 3.68 12.80
C ILE A 138 3.35 3.46 11.30
N VAL A 139 4.16 2.53 10.80
CA VAL A 139 4.00 1.95 9.46
C VAL A 139 3.16 0.68 9.54
N VAL A 140 2.18 0.56 8.64
CA VAL A 140 1.42 -0.66 8.35
C VAL A 140 1.81 -1.12 6.95
N PHE A 141 2.52 -2.22 6.86
CA PHE A 141 3.06 -2.69 5.60
C PHE A 141 2.66 -4.16 5.37
N GLU A 142 2.04 -4.45 4.23
CA GLU A 142 1.72 -5.82 3.82
C GLU A 142 1.96 -5.97 2.32
N THR A 143 2.74 -6.97 1.91
CA THR A 143 2.91 -7.29 0.49
C THR A 143 3.35 -8.74 0.29
N TYR A 144 3.41 -9.15 -0.97
CA TYR A 144 3.74 -10.53 -1.36
C TYR A 144 5.23 -10.84 -1.16
N THR A 145 5.49 -12.11 -0.79
CA THR A 145 6.84 -12.70 -0.72
C THR A 145 7.15 -13.53 -1.95
N MET A 146 8.41 -13.92 -2.13
CA MET A 146 8.84 -14.81 -3.22
C MET A 146 8.07 -16.14 -3.25
N GLU A 147 7.63 -16.64 -2.10
CA GLU A 147 6.85 -17.85 -1.99
C GLU A 147 5.48 -17.74 -2.69
N HIS A 148 4.93 -16.54 -2.86
CA HIS A 148 3.65 -16.32 -3.53
C HIS A 148 3.62 -16.84 -4.97
N GLN A 149 4.76 -16.96 -5.65
CA GLN A 149 4.87 -17.56 -7.00
C GLN A 149 4.40 -19.03 -7.06
N LYS A 150 4.27 -19.71 -5.90
CA LYS A 150 3.72 -21.07 -5.85
C LYS A 150 2.19 -21.11 -6.00
N PHE A 151 1.52 -19.98 -5.81
CA PHE A 151 0.05 -19.91 -5.70
C PHE A 151 -0.61 -19.10 -6.82
N ASP A 152 0.15 -18.26 -7.51
CA ASP A 152 -0.38 -17.41 -8.60
C ASP A 152 0.63 -17.40 -9.76
N LYS A 153 0.18 -16.81 -10.91
CA LYS A 153 1.01 -16.67 -12.10
C LYS A 153 2.33 -15.95 -11.74
N PRO A 154 3.42 -16.21 -12.49
CA PRO A 154 4.71 -15.65 -12.15
C PRO A 154 4.66 -14.12 -12.09
N PHE A 155 4.90 -13.61 -10.88
CA PHE A 155 5.13 -12.20 -10.63
C PHE A 155 6.56 -11.82 -11.02
N ASN A 156 6.76 -10.57 -11.39
CA ASN A 156 8.11 -10.04 -11.47
C ASN A 156 8.76 -10.11 -10.07
N PRO A 157 9.88 -10.84 -9.90
CA PRO A 157 10.54 -11.03 -8.59
C PRO A 157 10.92 -9.72 -7.91
N ASN A 158 11.12 -8.64 -8.66
CA ASN A 158 11.44 -7.33 -8.10
C ASN A 158 10.32 -6.75 -7.22
N TYR A 159 9.09 -7.24 -7.38
CA TYR A 159 7.92 -6.82 -6.58
C TYR A 159 7.57 -7.81 -5.46
N LEU A 160 8.44 -8.77 -5.20
CA LEU A 160 8.28 -9.77 -4.17
C LEU A 160 9.38 -9.61 -3.11
N LEU A 161 9.01 -9.68 -1.84
CA LEU A 161 9.95 -9.65 -0.73
C LEU A 161 10.74 -10.95 -0.65
N GLN A 162 12.03 -10.83 -0.37
CA GLN A 162 12.84 -11.98 0.08
C GLN A 162 12.43 -12.36 1.51
N GLU A 163 12.81 -13.57 1.91
CA GLU A 163 12.57 -14.04 3.29
C GLU A 163 13.13 -13.07 4.32
N ASN A 164 12.30 -12.69 5.30
CA ASN A 164 12.61 -11.73 6.37
C ASN A 164 12.95 -10.29 5.88
N GLU A 165 12.88 -9.99 4.59
CA GLU A 165 13.30 -8.67 4.06
C GLU A 165 12.51 -7.53 4.70
N LEU A 166 11.20 -7.69 4.89
CA LEU A 166 10.37 -6.64 5.49
C LEU A 166 10.75 -6.39 6.96
N LEU A 167 10.97 -7.45 7.74
CA LEU A 167 11.42 -7.35 9.12
C LEU A 167 12.76 -6.64 9.22
N LEU A 168 13.72 -7.06 8.43
CA LEU A 168 15.06 -6.47 8.42
C LEU A 168 15.06 -5.00 7.96
N SER A 169 14.15 -4.67 7.04
CA SER A 169 13.98 -3.29 6.56
C SER A 169 13.54 -2.32 7.66
N PHE A 170 12.88 -2.79 8.72
CA PHE A 170 12.39 -1.97 9.83
C PHE A 170 12.96 -2.41 11.20
N ILE A 171 14.11 -3.07 11.22
CA ILE A 171 14.74 -3.56 12.45
C ILE A 171 15.12 -2.44 13.44
N ASP A 172 15.28 -1.21 12.95
CA ASP A 172 15.55 0.00 13.72
C ASP A 172 14.28 0.64 14.34
N PHE A 173 13.10 0.10 14.01
CA PHE A 173 11.81 0.47 14.59
C PHE A 173 11.44 -0.51 15.72
N LYS A 174 10.50 -0.12 16.58
CA LYS A 174 9.88 -1.05 17.51
C LYS A 174 8.84 -1.87 16.75
N VAL A 175 9.17 -3.11 16.44
CA VAL A 175 8.24 -4.03 15.80
C VAL A 175 7.15 -4.40 16.79
N ILE A 176 5.89 -4.06 16.45
CA ILE A 176 4.70 -4.36 17.25
C ILE A 176 4.11 -5.70 16.82
N PHE A 177 4.12 -5.96 15.51
CA PHE A 177 3.64 -7.20 14.91
C PHE A 177 4.46 -7.49 13.65
N TYR A 178 4.78 -8.75 13.45
CA TYR A 178 5.33 -9.27 12.21
C TYR A 178 4.83 -10.68 11.98
N GLN A 179 4.41 -10.95 10.75
CA GLN A 179 4.09 -12.28 10.28
C GLN A 179 4.54 -12.41 8.83
N GLU A 180 5.17 -13.53 8.51
CA GLU A 180 5.51 -13.92 7.13
C GLU A 180 5.11 -15.36 6.90
N GLY A 181 4.50 -15.65 5.77
CA GLY A 181 4.10 -17.00 5.40
C GLY A 181 2.85 -17.07 4.55
N VAL A 182 2.32 -18.26 4.43
CA VAL A 182 1.12 -18.55 3.64
C VAL A 182 -0.12 -18.27 4.48
N VAL A 183 -0.99 -17.44 3.95
CA VAL A 183 -2.33 -17.18 4.48
C VAL A 183 -3.39 -17.65 3.48
N GLU A 184 -4.56 -17.99 3.96
CA GLU A 184 -5.72 -18.30 3.13
C GLU A 184 -6.80 -17.25 3.36
N SER A 185 -7.28 -16.64 2.29
CA SER A 185 -8.37 -15.67 2.31
C SER A 185 -9.23 -15.87 1.06
N ASP A 186 -10.55 -15.93 1.27
CA ASP A 186 -11.53 -16.13 0.20
C ASP A 186 -11.24 -17.38 -0.67
N GLY A 187 -10.80 -18.47 -0.03
CA GLY A 187 -10.43 -19.71 -0.70
C GLY A 187 -9.17 -19.64 -1.56
N LYS A 188 -8.40 -18.56 -1.46
CA LYS A 188 -7.13 -18.39 -2.18
C LYS A 188 -5.96 -18.31 -1.21
N LYS A 189 -4.90 -19.07 -1.52
CA LYS A 189 -3.63 -19.00 -0.80
C LYS A 189 -2.79 -17.84 -1.30
N LYS A 190 -2.20 -17.11 -0.36
CA LYS A 190 -1.25 -16.03 -0.63
C LYS A 190 -0.06 -16.18 0.31
N ALA A 191 1.15 -15.98 -0.20
CA ALA A 191 2.31 -15.85 0.67
C ALA A 191 2.63 -14.38 0.80
N ILE A 192 2.54 -13.86 2.02
CA ILE A 192 2.68 -12.43 2.34
C ILE A 192 3.58 -12.23 3.56
N ALA A 193 4.11 -11.03 3.69
CA ALA A 193 4.66 -10.52 4.93
C ALA A 193 3.86 -9.30 5.37
N SER A 194 3.48 -9.25 6.65
CA SER A 194 2.70 -8.18 7.28
C SER A 194 3.49 -7.62 8.46
N LEU A 195 3.65 -6.30 8.52
CA LEU A 195 4.41 -5.59 9.54
C LEU A 195 3.61 -4.43 10.11
N LEU A 196 3.64 -4.30 11.43
CA LEU A 196 3.25 -3.13 12.18
C LEU A 196 4.46 -2.68 13.02
N ALA A 197 5.02 -1.50 12.73
CA ALA A 197 6.22 -1.04 13.41
C ALA A 197 6.16 0.46 13.73
N GLU A 198 6.60 0.83 14.93
CA GLU A 198 6.61 2.18 15.49
C GLU A 198 8.01 2.81 15.37
N LYS A 199 8.08 4.03 14.87
CA LYS A 199 9.30 4.84 14.85
C LYS A 199 9.60 5.38 16.22
N VAL A 200 10.67 4.89 16.86
CA VAL A 200 11.06 5.28 18.24
C VAL A 200 12.10 6.40 18.32
N ARG A 201 12.82 6.69 17.21
CA ARG A 201 13.90 7.71 17.16
C ARG A 201 13.73 8.68 16.01
#